data_b21aaee7a6985bddd5544a95624e7d3b
#
_entry.id   b21aaee7a6985bddd5544a95624e7d3b
#
_cell.length_a   1.000
_cell.length_b   1.000
_cell.length_c   1.000
_cell.angle_alpha   90.00
_cell.angle_beta   90.00
_cell.angle_gamma   90.00
#
_symmetry.space_group_name_H-M   'P 1'
#
loop_
_entity.id
_entity.type
_entity.pdbx_description
1 polymer ?
#
loop_
_entity_poly.entity_id
_entity_poly.type
_entity_poly.pdbx_seq_one_letter_code
_entity_poly.pdbx_strand_id
1 'polypeptide(L)'
;MIENPKILFETLFAVAVDAADAKSVLKDHLPSPPKGRTVVVGAGKGAAQLAAAFEDLYEAPVTGVIVTRYGYATACQSITVLEAAHPVPDAAGERASAALLNAVAGLTPDDLVVALICGGGSSLLPCPPEGFTLADEQGLNAALLASGAPISAMNALRKQFSKIKGGRLAAAAYPAPVLSLVLSDIPGDDMAQVASGPTLPDHRGAAEALAAIDNYRLDLPKRMRDAIATVQAPLPNDPVFKGHRARLIGSARLSLEAAAQRARALGIPAMILSDAIEGEAADIARMHAAIAREIALRDRPFRKPVLLLSGGETTVTLKGNGRGGRNTEFLLALAIELDGMAGVYGFAADTDGIDGSESNAGAF
;
A
#
# COMPACT_ATOMS: atom_id res chain seq x y z
N MET A 1 36.62 -6.93 0.12
CA MET A 1 35.78 -8.17 0.17
C MET A 1 34.74 -7.97 1.24
N ILE A 2 33.52 -8.43 0.98
CA ILE A 2 32.43 -8.39 2.00
C ILE A 2 32.78 -9.48 3.02
N GLU A 3 33.19 -9.08 4.23
CA GLU A 3 33.64 -10.05 5.26
C GLU A 3 32.53 -10.99 5.72
N ASN A 4 31.29 -10.49 5.78
CA ASN A 4 30.11 -11.30 6.14
C ASN A 4 28.87 -10.83 5.36
N PRO A 5 28.49 -11.54 4.28
CA PRO A 5 27.33 -11.19 3.47
C PRO A 5 26.02 -11.16 4.26
N LYS A 6 25.84 -12.06 5.24
CA LYS A 6 24.64 -12.11 6.07
C LYS A 6 24.47 -10.81 6.88
N ILE A 7 25.51 -10.37 7.57
CA ILE A 7 25.47 -9.11 8.35
C ILE A 7 25.20 -7.91 7.44
N LEU A 8 25.76 -7.89 6.24
CA LEU A 8 25.49 -6.86 5.27
C LEU A 8 24.01 -6.83 4.91
N PHE A 9 23.41 -7.95 4.53
CA PHE A 9 22.01 -8.02 4.15
C PHE A 9 21.08 -7.64 5.30
N GLU A 10 21.32 -8.14 6.52
CA GLU A 10 20.56 -7.77 7.72
C GLU A 10 20.64 -6.26 7.98
N THR A 11 21.82 -5.65 7.82
CA THR A 11 22.00 -4.20 7.98
C THR A 11 21.23 -3.42 6.92
N LEU A 12 21.27 -3.83 5.66
CA LEU A 12 20.57 -3.16 4.57
C LEU A 12 19.05 -3.33 4.69
N PHE A 13 18.61 -4.52 5.11
CA PHE A 13 17.19 -4.79 5.34
C PHE A 13 16.66 -3.93 6.51
N ALA A 14 17.39 -3.83 7.62
CA ALA A 14 17.02 -2.94 8.71
C ALA A 14 16.85 -1.49 8.24
N VAL A 15 17.79 -0.99 7.43
CA VAL A 15 17.68 0.37 6.85
C VAL A 15 16.46 0.51 5.94
N ALA A 16 16.13 -0.51 5.14
CA ALA A 16 14.94 -0.50 4.28
C ALA A 16 13.64 -0.47 5.10
N VAL A 17 13.57 -1.21 6.20
CA VAL A 17 12.43 -1.23 7.14
C VAL A 17 12.32 0.10 7.87
N ASP A 18 13.44 0.63 8.40
CA ASP A 18 13.47 1.91 9.12
C ASP A 18 13.02 3.08 8.22
N ALA A 19 13.27 3.00 6.90
CA ALA A 19 12.81 4.00 5.94
C ALA A 19 11.28 3.99 5.74
N ALA A 20 10.58 2.96 6.22
CA ALA A 20 9.11 2.87 6.23
C ALA A 20 8.54 2.94 7.65
N ASP A 21 9.38 3.12 8.69
CA ASP A 21 8.94 3.27 10.07
C ASP A 21 8.05 4.50 10.24
N ALA A 22 6.95 4.36 10.99
CA ALA A 22 5.92 5.39 11.10
C ALA A 22 6.45 6.74 11.60
N LYS A 23 7.35 6.76 12.60
CA LYS A 23 7.93 8.01 13.09
C LYS A 23 8.92 8.61 12.12
N SER A 24 9.72 7.77 11.47
CA SER A 24 10.71 8.18 10.48
C SER A 24 10.07 8.83 9.27
N VAL A 25 8.98 8.25 8.74
CA VAL A 25 8.28 8.79 7.56
C VAL A 25 7.44 10.04 7.86
N LEU A 26 7.01 10.25 9.11
CA LEU A 26 6.15 11.38 9.46
C LEU A 26 6.90 12.65 9.83
N LYS A 27 8.08 12.55 10.45
CA LYS A 27 8.77 13.70 11.09
C LYS A 27 8.98 14.90 10.17
N ASP A 28 9.25 14.67 8.88
CA ASP A 28 9.52 15.71 7.88
C ASP A 28 8.23 16.15 7.12
N HIS A 29 7.08 15.59 7.50
CA HIS A 29 5.80 15.81 6.81
C HIS A 29 4.70 16.36 7.71
N LEU A 30 5.00 16.62 8.97
CA LEU A 30 4.03 17.18 9.91
C LEU A 30 3.58 18.58 9.45
N PRO A 31 2.26 18.86 9.44
CA PRO A 31 1.76 20.19 9.13
C PRO A 31 1.93 21.13 10.34
N SER A 32 1.99 22.43 10.07
CA SER A 32 1.79 23.42 11.13
C SER A 32 0.35 23.34 11.67
N PRO A 33 0.13 23.53 12.97
CA PRO A 33 -1.21 23.56 13.55
C PRO A 33 -2.10 24.62 12.85
N PRO A 34 -3.36 24.27 12.53
CA PRO A 34 -4.33 25.24 11.99
C PRO A 34 -4.82 26.18 13.09
N LYS A 35 -5.61 27.19 12.71
CA LYS A 35 -6.29 28.04 13.68
C LYS A 35 -7.42 27.31 14.42
N GLY A 36 -8.06 26.36 13.74
CA GLY A 36 -9.13 25.52 14.25
C GLY A 36 -8.63 24.18 14.75
N ARG A 37 -9.37 23.12 14.46
CA ARG A 37 -9.11 21.75 14.90
C ARG A 37 -8.21 21.01 13.91
N THR A 38 -7.37 20.12 14.41
CA THR A 38 -6.71 19.09 13.60
C THR A 38 -7.47 17.79 13.76
N VAL A 39 -8.03 17.30 12.66
CA VAL A 39 -8.79 16.03 12.61
C VAL A 39 -7.99 15.00 11.81
N VAL A 40 -7.67 13.89 12.45
CA VAL A 40 -6.93 12.79 11.83
C VAL A 40 -7.90 11.71 11.36
N VAL A 41 -7.84 11.35 10.09
CA VAL A 41 -8.57 10.20 9.53
C VAL A 41 -7.58 9.26 8.87
N GLY A 42 -7.92 7.99 8.73
CA GLY A 42 -6.98 7.09 8.08
C GLY A 42 -7.52 5.69 7.87
N ALA A 43 -6.90 4.97 6.93
CA ALA A 43 -7.24 3.59 6.64
C ALA A 43 -6.04 2.83 6.07
N GLY A 44 -5.88 1.58 6.50
CA GLY A 44 -4.90 0.64 5.98
C GLY A 44 -4.20 -0.17 7.07
N LYS A 45 -3.40 -1.14 6.66
CA LYS A 45 -2.72 -2.07 7.58
C LYS A 45 -1.81 -1.36 8.59
N GLY A 46 -1.12 -0.27 8.18
CA GLY A 46 -0.23 0.54 9.02
C GLY A 46 -0.86 1.82 9.58
N ALA A 47 -2.18 2.04 9.39
CA ALA A 47 -2.82 3.30 9.79
C ALA A 47 -2.78 3.56 11.29
N ALA A 48 -2.88 2.52 12.13
CA ALA A 48 -2.82 2.65 13.59
C ALA A 48 -1.42 3.08 14.07
N GLN A 49 -0.37 2.50 13.51
CA GLN A 49 1.02 2.86 13.81
C GLN A 49 1.33 4.30 13.38
N LEU A 50 0.84 4.70 12.19
CA LEU A 50 0.97 6.08 11.71
C LEU A 50 0.20 7.06 12.63
N ALA A 51 -1.00 6.69 13.08
CA ALA A 51 -1.78 7.55 13.98
C ALA A 51 -1.11 7.74 15.34
N ALA A 52 -0.60 6.67 15.95
CA ALA A 52 0.15 6.74 17.20
C ALA A 52 1.43 7.57 17.06
N ALA A 53 2.18 7.37 15.97
CA ALA A 53 3.36 8.16 15.67
C ALA A 53 3.02 9.64 15.41
N PHE A 54 1.90 9.92 14.75
CA PHE A 54 1.44 11.28 14.52
C PHE A 54 1.09 11.98 15.85
N GLU A 55 0.36 11.32 16.76
CA GLU A 55 0.07 11.87 18.11
C GLU A 55 1.34 12.17 18.91
N ASP A 56 2.34 11.27 18.84
CA ASP A 56 3.61 11.44 19.54
C ASP A 56 4.45 12.63 19.03
N LEU A 57 4.36 12.92 17.73
CA LEU A 57 5.20 13.90 17.07
C LEU A 57 4.53 15.27 16.90
N TYR A 58 3.20 15.33 16.91
CA TYR A 58 2.45 16.54 16.62
C TYR A 58 2.14 17.32 17.89
N GLU A 59 2.63 18.55 17.98
CA GLU A 59 2.61 19.35 19.21
C GLU A 59 1.25 19.97 19.56
N ALA A 60 0.23 19.85 18.69
CA ALA A 60 -1.09 20.42 18.92
C ALA A 60 -2.14 19.33 19.22
N PRO A 61 -3.26 19.69 19.88
CA PRO A 61 -4.33 18.74 20.12
C PRO A 61 -4.92 18.18 18.83
N VAL A 62 -5.17 16.89 18.81
CA VAL A 62 -5.79 16.18 17.69
C VAL A 62 -7.01 15.41 18.14
N THR A 63 -7.93 15.20 17.22
CA THR A 63 -9.03 14.25 17.35
C THR A 63 -9.13 13.45 16.06
N GLY A 64 -9.83 12.33 16.06
CA GLY A 64 -10.02 11.64 14.79
C GLY A 64 -10.37 10.17 14.92
N VAL A 65 -10.42 9.52 13.77
CA VAL A 65 -10.76 8.10 13.63
C VAL A 65 -9.92 7.49 12.52
N ILE A 66 -9.31 6.36 12.80
CA ILE A 66 -8.67 5.53 11.78
C ILE A 66 -9.22 4.11 11.82
N VAL A 67 -9.06 3.39 10.71
CA VAL A 67 -9.39 1.96 10.65
C VAL A 67 -8.18 1.15 10.18
N THR A 68 -7.92 0.06 10.89
CA THR A 68 -6.90 -0.93 10.54
C THR A 68 -7.50 -2.33 10.47
N ARG A 69 -6.72 -3.32 10.05
CA ARG A 69 -7.18 -4.72 10.06
C ARG A 69 -7.19 -5.28 11.48
N TYR A 70 -8.01 -6.30 11.73
CA TYR A 70 -8.02 -7.01 13.01
C TYR A 70 -6.62 -7.46 13.44
N GLY A 71 -6.30 -7.22 14.72
CA GLY A 71 -5.03 -7.58 15.34
C GLY A 71 -3.88 -6.61 15.05
N TYR A 72 -4.14 -5.47 14.40
CA TYR A 72 -3.14 -4.45 14.06
C TYR A 72 -3.40 -3.11 14.74
N ALA A 73 -4.29 -3.08 15.72
CA ALA A 73 -4.52 -1.89 16.51
C ALA A 73 -3.26 -1.49 17.30
N THR A 74 -2.99 -0.19 17.32
CA THR A 74 -1.99 0.44 18.18
C THR A 74 -2.71 1.48 19.01
N ALA A 75 -2.43 1.54 20.32
CA ALA A 75 -3.10 2.47 21.22
C ALA A 75 -2.76 3.92 20.86
N CYS A 76 -3.79 4.75 20.72
CA CYS A 76 -3.72 6.19 20.60
C CYS A 76 -4.40 6.84 21.81
N GLN A 77 -4.05 8.09 22.12
CA GLN A 77 -4.63 8.82 23.25
C GLN A 77 -5.93 9.53 22.87
N SER A 78 -5.96 10.17 21.71
CA SER A 78 -7.03 11.04 21.24
C SER A 78 -7.68 10.58 19.94
N ILE A 79 -6.99 9.74 19.18
CA ILE A 79 -7.50 9.18 17.93
C ILE A 79 -8.16 7.83 18.21
N THR A 80 -9.41 7.67 17.79
CA THR A 80 -10.12 6.39 17.90
C THR A 80 -9.61 5.41 16.85
N VAL A 81 -9.13 4.25 17.29
CA VAL A 81 -8.67 3.16 16.41
C VAL A 81 -9.79 2.13 16.27
N LEU A 82 -10.26 1.92 15.06
CA LEU A 82 -11.24 0.90 14.70
C LEU A 82 -10.55 -0.25 13.97
N GLU A 83 -11.12 -1.44 14.08
CA GLU A 83 -10.64 -2.63 13.38
C GLU A 83 -11.74 -3.21 12.49
N ALA A 84 -11.34 -3.72 11.33
CA ALA A 84 -12.23 -4.34 10.35
C ALA A 84 -11.55 -5.48 9.59
N ALA A 85 -12.33 -6.26 8.87
CA ALA A 85 -11.82 -7.39 8.09
C ALA A 85 -11.03 -6.97 6.85
N HIS A 86 -9.98 -7.70 6.57
CA HIS A 86 -9.16 -7.61 5.36
C HIS A 86 -8.74 -9.03 4.95
N PRO A 87 -8.81 -9.45 3.68
CA PRO A 87 -9.11 -8.65 2.47
C PRO A 87 -10.60 -8.54 2.11
N VAL A 88 -11.49 -9.28 2.76
CA VAL A 88 -12.94 -9.26 2.48
C VAL A 88 -13.60 -8.28 3.46
N PRO A 89 -14.29 -7.24 2.98
CA PRO A 89 -14.91 -6.25 3.85
C PRO A 89 -16.05 -6.84 4.70
N ASP A 90 -16.26 -6.27 5.90
CA ASP A 90 -17.30 -6.67 6.84
C ASP A 90 -18.11 -5.47 7.39
N ALA A 91 -19.09 -5.76 8.25
CA ALA A 91 -19.93 -4.74 8.87
C ALA A 91 -19.14 -3.79 9.81
N ALA A 92 -17.99 -4.21 10.33
CA ALA A 92 -17.13 -3.31 11.10
C ALA A 92 -16.51 -2.24 10.19
N GLY A 93 -16.13 -2.60 8.97
CA GLY A 93 -15.68 -1.66 7.94
C GLY A 93 -16.75 -0.64 7.54
N GLU A 94 -18.04 -1.04 7.44
CA GLU A 94 -19.14 -0.08 7.20
C GLU A 94 -19.26 0.93 8.34
N ARG A 95 -19.20 0.46 9.60
CA ARG A 95 -19.20 1.35 10.76
C ARG A 95 -17.98 2.29 10.77
N ALA A 96 -16.81 1.77 10.41
CA ALA A 96 -15.59 2.58 10.29
C ALA A 96 -15.74 3.65 9.21
N SER A 97 -16.25 3.30 8.03
CA SER A 97 -16.52 4.26 6.94
C SER A 97 -17.45 5.38 7.38
N ALA A 98 -18.54 5.03 8.08
CA ALA A 98 -19.47 6.01 8.64
C ALA A 98 -18.80 6.90 9.69
N ALA A 99 -17.96 6.34 10.57
CA ALA A 99 -17.23 7.09 11.58
C ALA A 99 -16.23 8.08 10.96
N LEU A 100 -15.48 7.67 9.90
CA LEU A 100 -14.58 8.57 9.19
C LEU A 100 -15.33 9.73 8.52
N LEU A 101 -16.45 9.45 7.84
CA LEU A 101 -17.28 10.50 7.22
C LEU A 101 -17.85 11.46 8.26
N ASN A 102 -18.29 10.94 9.41
CA ASN A 102 -18.79 11.77 10.51
C ASN A 102 -17.67 12.64 11.14
N ALA A 103 -16.44 12.11 11.24
CA ALA A 103 -15.31 12.85 11.80
C ALA A 103 -14.94 14.09 10.98
N VAL A 104 -15.19 14.07 9.67
CA VAL A 104 -14.89 15.21 8.78
C VAL A 104 -16.11 16.09 8.48
N ALA A 105 -17.29 15.75 9.03
CA ALA A 105 -18.49 16.53 8.80
C ALA A 105 -18.49 17.86 9.57
N GLY A 106 -19.00 18.94 8.95
CA GLY A 106 -19.17 20.25 9.58
C GLY A 106 -17.88 20.96 9.97
N LEU A 107 -16.78 20.65 9.29
CA LEU A 107 -15.51 21.35 9.44
C LEU A 107 -15.57 22.73 8.80
N THR A 108 -14.64 23.62 9.19
CA THR A 108 -14.51 24.97 8.73
C THR A 108 -13.21 25.18 7.94
N PRO A 109 -13.04 26.30 7.21
CA PRO A 109 -11.77 26.58 6.52
C PRO A 109 -10.56 26.76 7.47
N ASP A 110 -10.80 26.99 8.75
CA ASP A 110 -9.75 27.12 9.77
C ASP A 110 -9.31 25.77 10.36
N ASP A 111 -10.10 24.69 10.12
CA ASP A 111 -9.74 23.33 10.52
C ASP A 111 -8.79 22.68 9.48
N LEU A 112 -8.11 21.62 9.87
CA LEU A 112 -7.25 20.80 9.00
C LEU A 112 -7.58 19.33 9.17
N VAL A 113 -7.76 18.63 8.06
CA VAL A 113 -7.81 17.16 8.05
C VAL A 113 -6.43 16.62 7.67
N VAL A 114 -5.89 15.72 8.49
CA VAL A 114 -4.71 14.92 8.16
C VAL A 114 -5.15 13.50 7.89
N ALA A 115 -4.94 13.04 6.66
CA ALA A 115 -5.34 11.70 6.24
C ALA A 115 -4.12 10.77 6.16
N LEU A 116 -4.10 9.73 7.00
CA LEU A 116 -3.05 8.72 7.08
C LEU A 116 -3.51 7.49 6.27
N ILE A 117 -3.07 7.40 5.02
CA ILE A 117 -3.55 6.40 4.08
C ILE A 117 -2.43 5.40 3.76
N CYS A 118 -2.71 4.13 3.92
CA CYS A 118 -1.76 3.08 3.58
C CYS A 118 -2.44 1.85 2.96
N GLY A 119 -1.65 0.90 2.53
CA GLY A 119 -2.09 -0.30 1.86
C GLY A 119 -3.14 -1.12 2.61
N GLY A 120 -3.95 -1.85 1.86
CA GLY A 120 -5.06 -2.62 2.39
C GLY A 120 -6.31 -1.83 2.79
N GLY A 121 -6.28 -0.49 2.76
CA GLY A 121 -7.38 0.38 3.19
C GLY A 121 -8.67 0.26 2.36
N SER A 122 -8.60 -0.23 1.12
CA SER A 122 -9.78 -0.35 0.25
C SER A 122 -10.86 -1.28 0.82
N SER A 123 -10.47 -2.44 1.35
CA SER A 123 -11.40 -3.40 1.98
C SER A 123 -11.87 -2.97 3.36
N LEU A 124 -11.10 -2.12 4.04
CA LEU A 124 -11.45 -1.59 5.36
C LEU A 124 -12.48 -0.44 5.29
N LEU A 125 -12.75 0.07 4.08
CA LEU A 125 -13.64 1.19 3.83
C LEU A 125 -14.82 0.81 2.90
N PRO A 126 -15.62 -0.25 3.20
CA PRO A 126 -16.84 -0.47 2.45
C PRO A 126 -17.82 0.66 2.73
N CYS A 127 -18.40 1.21 1.68
CA CYS A 127 -19.44 2.23 1.76
C CYS A 127 -20.17 2.29 0.41
N PRO A 128 -21.02 1.29 0.11
CA PRO A 128 -21.71 1.19 -1.16
C PRO A 128 -22.67 2.36 -1.39
N PRO A 129 -23.05 2.66 -2.63
CA PRO A 129 -24.06 3.68 -2.94
C PRO A 129 -25.41 3.38 -2.29
N GLU A 130 -26.27 4.41 -2.22
CA GLU A 130 -27.61 4.25 -1.70
C GLU A 130 -28.40 3.18 -2.50
N GLY A 131 -29.15 2.35 -1.79
CA GLY A 131 -29.89 1.22 -2.36
C GLY A 131 -29.03 -0.04 -2.59
N PHE A 132 -27.75 -0.03 -2.21
CA PHE A 132 -26.87 -1.19 -2.24
C PHE A 132 -26.38 -1.54 -0.82
N THR A 133 -26.01 -2.79 -0.65
CA THR A 133 -25.59 -3.37 0.62
C THR A 133 -24.11 -3.76 0.61
N LEU A 134 -23.58 -4.08 1.78
CA LEU A 134 -22.26 -4.68 1.93
C LEU A 134 -22.09 -5.93 1.06
N ALA A 135 -23.13 -6.78 0.99
CA ALA A 135 -23.11 -7.98 0.16
C ALA A 135 -22.95 -7.66 -1.34
N ASP A 136 -23.53 -6.55 -1.81
CA ASP A 136 -23.33 -6.09 -3.19
C ASP A 136 -21.88 -5.65 -3.42
N GLU A 137 -21.24 -4.93 -2.48
CA GLU A 137 -19.82 -4.54 -2.59
C GLU A 137 -18.89 -5.76 -2.50
N GLN A 138 -19.20 -6.74 -1.63
CA GLN A 138 -18.47 -8.01 -1.56
C GLN A 138 -18.58 -8.79 -2.89
N GLY A 139 -19.78 -8.84 -3.48
CA GLY A 139 -20.01 -9.48 -4.78
C GLY A 139 -19.22 -8.81 -5.91
N LEU A 140 -19.19 -7.47 -5.93
CA LEU A 140 -18.33 -6.72 -6.88
C LEU A 140 -16.86 -7.07 -6.69
N ASN A 141 -16.35 -7.05 -5.46
CA ASN A 141 -14.96 -7.37 -5.18
C ASN A 141 -14.60 -8.82 -5.57
N ALA A 142 -15.48 -9.78 -5.32
CA ALA A 142 -15.30 -11.17 -5.74
C ALA A 142 -15.21 -11.31 -7.27
N ALA A 143 -16.11 -10.65 -8.01
CA ALA A 143 -16.07 -10.61 -9.47
C ALA A 143 -14.78 -9.98 -10.00
N LEU A 144 -14.33 -8.88 -9.40
CA LEU A 144 -13.08 -8.22 -9.77
C LEU A 144 -11.86 -9.13 -9.56
N LEU A 145 -11.75 -9.78 -8.41
CA LEU A 145 -10.63 -10.68 -8.11
C LEU A 145 -10.61 -11.90 -9.05
N ALA A 146 -11.77 -12.43 -9.40
CA ALA A 146 -11.88 -13.57 -10.32
C ALA A 146 -11.58 -13.22 -11.78
N SER A 147 -11.65 -11.94 -12.16
CA SER A 147 -11.53 -11.50 -13.55
C SER A 147 -10.09 -11.44 -14.08
N GLY A 148 -9.08 -11.42 -13.20
CA GLY A 148 -7.70 -11.14 -13.59
C GLY A 148 -7.46 -9.71 -14.08
N ALA A 149 -8.39 -8.78 -13.82
CA ALA A 149 -8.22 -7.37 -14.16
C ALA A 149 -7.07 -6.74 -13.37
N PRO A 150 -6.28 -5.83 -13.96
CA PRO A 150 -5.24 -5.11 -13.24
C PRO A 150 -5.84 -4.21 -12.16
N ILE A 151 -5.05 -3.91 -11.12
CA ILE A 151 -5.50 -3.12 -9.98
C ILE A 151 -6.11 -1.76 -10.38
N SER A 152 -5.60 -1.14 -11.43
CA SER A 152 -6.11 0.13 -11.95
C SER A 152 -7.56 0.03 -12.47
N ALA A 153 -7.89 -1.06 -13.17
CA ALA A 153 -9.25 -1.32 -13.65
C ALA A 153 -10.18 -1.67 -12.48
N MET A 154 -9.72 -2.51 -11.54
CA MET A 154 -10.48 -2.83 -10.33
C MET A 154 -10.78 -1.57 -9.52
N ASN A 155 -9.81 -0.68 -9.35
CA ASN A 155 -10.00 0.56 -8.58
C ASN A 155 -10.92 1.57 -9.28
N ALA A 156 -10.94 1.62 -10.62
CA ALA A 156 -11.93 2.44 -11.33
C ALA A 156 -13.36 2.07 -10.92
N LEU A 157 -13.66 0.76 -10.86
CA LEU A 157 -14.96 0.25 -10.42
C LEU A 157 -15.22 0.50 -8.93
N ARG A 158 -14.25 0.19 -8.06
CA ARG A 158 -14.36 0.40 -6.60
C ARG A 158 -14.62 1.85 -6.25
N LYS A 159 -14.00 2.80 -6.96
CA LYS A 159 -14.20 4.24 -6.76
C LYS A 159 -15.59 4.68 -7.20
N GLN A 160 -16.10 4.17 -8.31
CA GLN A 160 -17.45 4.51 -8.77
C GLN A 160 -18.54 3.91 -7.88
N PHE A 161 -18.32 2.69 -7.34
CA PHE A 161 -19.27 2.00 -6.48
C PHE A 161 -19.01 2.24 -4.99
N SER A 162 -18.75 3.51 -4.61
CA SER A 162 -18.45 3.86 -3.21
C SER A 162 -18.85 5.30 -2.89
N LYS A 163 -19.27 5.55 -1.64
CA LYS A 163 -19.52 6.90 -1.10
C LYS A 163 -18.33 7.50 -0.34
N ILE A 164 -17.20 6.76 -0.21
CA ILE A 164 -16.05 7.22 0.55
C ILE A 164 -14.75 7.23 -0.28
N LYS A 165 -14.61 6.32 -1.27
CA LYS A 165 -13.43 6.20 -2.13
C LYS A 165 -13.41 7.26 -3.25
N GLY A 166 -12.31 7.37 -3.99
CA GLY A 166 -12.18 8.27 -5.15
C GLY A 166 -12.33 9.75 -4.78
N GLY A 167 -11.68 10.19 -3.72
CA GLY A 167 -11.68 11.58 -3.25
C GLY A 167 -12.87 11.99 -2.41
N ARG A 168 -13.88 11.11 -2.22
CA ARG A 168 -15.14 11.49 -1.56
C ARG A 168 -14.97 11.79 -0.08
N LEU A 169 -14.06 11.11 0.64
CA LEU A 169 -13.78 11.43 2.03
C LEU A 169 -13.20 12.86 2.16
N ALA A 170 -12.30 13.24 1.25
CA ALA A 170 -11.78 14.60 1.24
C ALA A 170 -12.83 15.62 0.81
N ALA A 171 -13.68 15.29 -0.16
CA ALA A 171 -14.81 16.15 -0.54
C ALA A 171 -15.79 16.38 0.61
N ALA A 172 -16.03 15.37 1.46
CA ALA A 172 -16.87 15.48 2.65
C ALA A 172 -16.26 16.39 3.73
N ALA A 173 -14.95 16.60 3.73
CA ALA A 173 -14.26 17.51 4.64
C ALA A 173 -14.40 18.99 4.26
N TYR A 174 -14.84 19.29 3.02
CA TYR A 174 -14.97 20.67 2.56
C TYR A 174 -15.84 21.50 3.51
N PRO A 175 -15.44 22.74 3.88
CA PRO A 175 -14.36 23.55 3.30
C PRO A 175 -12.96 23.42 3.96
N ALA A 176 -12.76 22.49 4.90
CA ALA A 176 -11.46 22.29 5.50
C ALA A 176 -10.46 21.70 4.48
N PRO A 177 -9.20 22.20 4.44
CA PRO A 177 -8.16 21.60 3.62
C PRO A 177 -7.77 20.20 4.15
N VAL A 178 -7.34 19.32 3.24
CA VAL A 178 -6.87 17.97 3.58
C VAL A 178 -5.40 17.83 3.22
N LEU A 179 -4.59 17.33 4.15
CA LEU A 179 -3.24 16.84 3.92
C LEU A 179 -3.27 15.31 3.92
N SER A 180 -3.10 14.70 2.76
CA SER A 180 -2.99 13.24 2.64
C SER A 180 -1.52 12.82 2.73
N LEU A 181 -1.19 12.02 3.76
CA LEU A 181 0.09 11.37 3.95
C LEU A 181 -0.07 9.90 3.56
N VAL A 182 0.54 9.51 2.45
CA VAL A 182 0.29 8.22 1.82
C VAL A 182 1.53 7.34 1.92
N LEU A 183 1.36 6.15 2.50
CA LEU A 183 2.34 5.06 2.47
C LEU A 183 1.89 4.05 1.42
N SER A 184 2.61 3.99 0.30
CA SER A 184 2.22 3.19 -0.86
C SER A 184 2.72 1.75 -0.74
N ASP A 185 1.83 0.80 -1.06
CA ASP A 185 2.12 -0.62 -1.24
C ASP A 185 1.90 -1.08 -2.69
N ILE A 186 1.68 -0.14 -3.61
CA ILE A 186 1.35 -0.46 -5.00
C ILE A 186 2.48 -0.10 -5.95
N PRO A 187 2.67 -0.86 -7.03
CA PRO A 187 3.63 -0.54 -8.08
C PRO A 187 3.38 0.84 -8.69
N GLY A 188 4.47 1.63 -8.84
CA GLY A 188 4.42 2.94 -9.49
C GLY A 188 3.93 4.09 -8.61
N ASP A 189 3.62 3.87 -7.34
CA ASP A 189 3.33 4.89 -6.31
C ASP A 189 2.23 5.91 -6.68
N ASP A 190 1.23 5.51 -7.51
CA ASP A 190 0.06 6.37 -7.78
C ASP A 190 -0.80 6.49 -6.52
N MET A 191 -0.56 7.55 -5.76
CA MET A 191 -1.23 7.80 -4.47
C MET A 191 -2.76 7.74 -4.55
N ALA A 192 -3.35 8.07 -5.71
CA ALA A 192 -4.79 7.99 -5.90
C ALA A 192 -5.31 6.54 -5.99
N GLN A 193 -4.43 5.55 -6.15
CA GLN A 193 -4.80 4.13 -6.16
C GLN A 193 -4.67 3.48 -4.79
N VAL A 194 -3.83 4.00 -3.90
CA VAL A 194 -3.66 3.46 -2.53
C VAL A 194 -4.99 3.55 -1.79
N ALA A 195 -5.43 2.45 -1.19
CA ALA A 195 -6.75 2.32 -0.54
C ALA A 195 -7.94 2.72 -1.44
N SER A 196 -7.80 2.70 -2.78
CA SER A 196 -8.74 3.25 -3.76
C SER A 196 -8.99 4.76 -3.58
N GLY A 197 -7.99 5.50 -3.08
CA GLY A 197 -7.95 6.96 -3.04
C GLY A 197 -9.09 7.62 -2.26
N PRO A 198 -9.32 7.34 -0.97
CA PRO A 198 -10.44 7.95 -0.24
C PRO A 198 -10.34 9.49 -0.19
N THR A 199 -9.12 10.03 -0.14
CA THR A 199 -8.88 11.47 -0.08
C THR A 199 -8.28 12.05 -1.36
N LEU A 200 -8.05 11.24 -2.37
CA LEU A 200 -7.46 11.67 -3.64
C LEU A 200 -8.40 11.35 -4.79
N PRO A 201 -8.85 12.37 -5.54
CA PRO A 201 -9.65 12.17 -6.75
C PRO A 201 -8.82 11.55 -7.87
N ASP A 202 -9.49 10.90 -8.80
CA ASP A 202 -8.90 10.29 -9.98
C ASP A 202 -9.52 10.90 -11.25
N HIS A 203 -8.76 10.96 -12.33
CA HIS A 203 -9.27 11.34 -13.65
C HIS A 203 -10.13 10.23 -14.28
N ARG A 204 -9.99 8.99 -13.81
CA ARG A 204 -10.77 7.84 -14.26
C ARG A 204 -12.16 7.87 -13.64
N GLY A 205 -13.16 8.00 -14.51
CA GLY A 205 -14.56 8.11 -14.12
C GLY A 205 -15.40 6.90 -14.51
N ALA A 206 -16.70 7.15 -14.70
CA ALA A 206 -17.67 6.12 -15.06
C ALA A 206 -17.35 5.44 -16.41
N ALA A 207 -16.81 6.17 -17.38
CA ALA A 207 -16.47 5.63 -18.70
C ALA A 207 -15.42 4.53 -18.60
N GLU A 208 -14.34 4.75 -17.86
CA GLU A 208 -13.27 3.77 -17.64
C GLU A 208 -13.77 2.58 -16.81
N ALA A 209 -14.64 2.82 -15.84
CA ALA A 209 -15.24 1.76 -15.04
C ALA A 209 -16.15 0.86 -15.90
N LEU A 210 -16.97 1.44 -16.77
CA LEU A 210 -17.81 0.69 -17.72
C LEU A 210 -16.96 -0.08 -18.75
N ALA A 211 -15.92 0.55 -19.29
CA ALA A 211 -14.99 -0.12 -20.19
C ALA A 211 -14.30 -1.31 -19.51
N ALA A 212 -13.97 -1.21 -18.22
CA ALA A 212 -13.42 -2.33 -17.47
C ALA A 212 -14.43 -3.48 -17.33
N ILE A 213 -15.71 -3.21 -17.09
CA ILE A 213 -16.76 -4.25 -17.07
C ILE A 213 -16.77 -5.02 -18.39
N ASP A 214 -16.75 -4.32 -19.50
CA ASP A 214 -16.84 -4.91 -20.84
C ASP A 214 -15.55 -5.67 -21.21
N ASN A 215 -14.39 -5.07 -20.99
CA ASN A 215 -13.09 -5.64 -21.35
C ASN A 215 -12.77 -6.93 -20.57
N TYR A 216 -13.13 -6.97 -19.29
CA TYR A 216 -12.89 -8.11 -18.43
C TYR A 216 -14.13 -9.01 -18.26
N ARG A 217 -15.20 -8.73 -19.02
CA ARG A 217 -16.44 -9.53 -19.06
C ARG A 217 -17.01 -9.79 -17.66
N LEU A 218 -17.04 -8.74 -16.83
CA LEU A 218 -17.53 -8.87 -15.47
C LEU A 218 -19.05 -9.14 -15.48
N ASP A 219 -19.45 -10.24 -14.87
CA ASP A 219 -20.88 -10.55 -14.69
C ASP A 219 -21.42 -9.80 -13.47
N LEU A 220 -21.95 -8.61 -13.69
CA LEU A 220 -22.50 -7.74 -12.66
C LEU A 220 -24.01 -7.53 -12.89
N PRO A 221 -24.82 -7.49 -11.81
CA PRO A 221 -26.23 -7.16 -11.90
C PRO A 221 -26.44 -5.83 -12.63
N LYS A 222 -27.47 -5.78 -13.50
CA LYS A 222 -27.78 -4.58 -14.29
C LYS A 222 -27.89 -3.32 -13.41
N ARG A 223 -28.56 -3.41 -12.24
CA ARG A 223 -28.69 -2.29 -11.30
C ARG A 223 -27.33 -1.73 -10.84
N MET A 224 -26.33 -2.60 -10.68
CA MET A 224 -24.97 -2.19 -10.27
C MET A 224 -24.26 -1.48 -11.41
N ARG A 225 -24.37 -2.00 -12.64
CA ARG A 225 -23.84 -1.35 -13.84
C ARG A 225 -24.46 0.03 -14.06
N ASP A 226 -25.79 0.14 -13.89
CA ASP A 226 -26.51 1.41 -14.02
C ASP A 226 -26.04 2.41 -12.93
N ALA A 227 -25.82 1.96 -11.70
CA ALA A 227 -25.29 2.82 -10.62
C ALA A 227 -23.86 3.30 -10.94
N ILE A 228 -22.97 2.43 -11.42
CA ILE A 228 -21.61 2.78 -11.82
C ILE A 228 -21.62 3.82 -12.94
N ALA A 229 -22.58 3.75 -13.87
CA ALA A 229 -22.72 4.69 -14.97
C ALA A 229 -23.21 6.09 -14.52
N THR A 230 -24.00 6.16 -13.46
CA THR A 230 -24.66 7.39 -13.01
C THR A 230 -23.96 8.10 -11.86
N VAL A 231 -23.28 7.37 -10.98
CA VAL A 231 -22.53 7.93 -9.85
C VAL A 231 -21.27 8.60 -10.37
N GLN A 232 -21.14 9.91 -10.09
CA GLN A 232 -19.93 10.64 -10.46
C GLN A 232 -19.02 10.79 -9.23
N ALA A 233 -17.78 10.30 -9.34
CA ALA A 233 -16.72 10.64 -8.40
C ALA A 233 -16.29 12.10 -8.65
N PRO A 234 -15.91 12.84 -7.59
CA PRO A 234 -15.36 14.18 -7.77
C PRO A 234 -14.08 14.13 -8.60
N LEU A 235 -13.89 15.14 -9.45
CA LEU A 235 -12.72 15.25 -10.33
C LEU A 235 -11.60 16.06 -9.67
N PRO A 236 -10.34 15.89 -10.06
CA PRO A 236 -9.20 16.59 -9.46
C PRO A 236 -9.30 18.12 -9.49
N ASN A 237 -10.03 18.68 -10.45
CA ASN A 237 -10.20 20.13 -10.61
C ASN A 237 -11.43 20.67 -9.88
N ASP A 238 -12.18 19.86 -9.17
CA ASP A 238 -13.34 20.32 -8.42
C ASP A 238 -12.92 21.27 -7.30
N PRO A 239 -13.68 22.38 -7.09
CA PRO A 239 -13.37 23.40 -6.09
C PRO A 239 -13.24 22.83 -4.67
N VAL A 240 -13.87 21.70 -4.37
CA VAL A 240 -13.80 21.03 -3.06
C VAL A 240 -12.39 20.59 -2.67
N PHE A 241 -11.48 20.42 -3.64
CA PHE A 241 -10.09 20.07 -3.40
C PHE A 241 -9.15 21.28 -3.29
N LYS A 242 -9.68 22.49 -3.32
CA LYS A 242 -8.85 23.70 -3.18
C LYS A 242 -8.12 23.68 -1.82
N GLY A 243 -6.80 23.78 -1.87
CA GLY A 243 -5.95 23.76 -0.68
C GLY A 243 -5.57 22.34 -0.20
N HIS A 244 -6.09 21.30 -0.84
CA HIS A 244 -5.68 19.91 -0.54
C HIS A 244 -4.24 19.68 -1.00
N ARG A 245 -3.51 18.87 -0.24
CA ARG A 245 -2.13 18.47 -0.54
C ARG A 245 -1.97 16.97 -0.29
N ALA A 246 -1.11 16.33 -1.07
CA ALA A 246 -0.72 14.95 -0.86
C ALA A 246 0.79 14.83 -0.82
N ARG A 247 1.28 13.89 -0.02
CA ARG A 247 2.68 13.52 0.11
C ARG A 247 2.80 12.00 0.15
N LEU A 248 3.64 11.45 -0.69
CA LEU A 248 4.11 10.08 -0.55
C LEU A 248 5.16 10.09 0.56
N ILE A 249 4.87 9.43 1.68
CA ILE A 249 5.74 9.41 2.85
C ILE A 249 6.56 8.12 2.97
N GLY A 250 6.14 7.04 2.28
CA GLY A 250 6.86 5.77 2.24
C GLY A 250 6.37 4.91 1.09
N SER A 251 7.28 4.07 0.56
CA SER A 251 6.98 3.08 -0.47
C SER A 251 8.13 2.07 -0.59
N ALA A 252 7.88 0.97 -1.32
CA ALA A 252 8.93 0.00 -1.64
C ALA A 252 10.14 0.66 -2.31
N ARG A 253 9.89 1.61 -3.22
CA ARG A 253 10.95 2.39 -3.90
C ARG A 253 11.82 3.15 -2.89
N LEU A 254 11.22 3.89 -1.95
CA LEU A 254 11.96 4.66 -0.95
C LEU A 254 12.79 3.76 -0.03
N SER A 255 12.26 2.61 0.36
CA SER A 255 12.98 1.59 1.14
C SER A 255 14.19 1.04 0.38
N LEU A 256 14.02 0.69 -0.90
CA LEU A 256 15.13 0.23 -1.74
C LEU A 256 16.19 1.31 -1.98
N GLU A 257 15.78 2.57 -2.18
CA GLU A 257 16.69 3.70 -2.33
C GLU A 257 17.52 3.93 -1.05
N ALA A 258 16.91 3.82 0.14
CA ALA A 258 17.62 3.91 1.41
C ALA A 258 18.67 2.79 1.57
N ALA A 259 18.28 1.54 1.28
CA ALA A 259 19.21 0.41 1.28
C ALA A 259 20.35 0.59 0.27
N ALA A 260 20.03 1.04 -0.95
CA ALA A 260 21.04 1.30 -2.00
C ALA A 260 22.01 2.41 -1.58
N GLN A 261 21.52 3.48 -0.98
CA GLN A 261 22.37 4.56 -0.47
C GLN A 261 23.30 4.06 0.63
N ARG A 262 22.78 3.24 1.55
CA ARG A 262 23.58 2.64 2.61
C ARG A 262 24.65 1.70 2.07
N ALA A 263 24.33 0.85 1.09
CA ALA A 263 25.31 -0.02 0.43
C ALA A 263 26.44 0.78 -0.23
N ARG A 264 26.11 1.84 -0.96
CA ARG A 264 27.09 2.73 -1.60
C ARG A 264 27.97 3.43 -0.56
N ALA A 265 27.42 3.86 0.57
CA ALA A 265 28.20 4.44 1.68
C ALA A 265 29.18 3.43 2.30
N LEU A 266 28.90 2.13 2.20
CA LEU A 266 29.81 1.04 2.57
C LEU A 266 30.79 0.65 1.45
N GLY A 267 30.81 1.39 0.33
CA GLY A 267 31.68 1.12 -0.82
C GLY A 267 31.21 -0.01 -1.74
N ILE A 268 29.94 -0.42 -1.63
CA ILE A 268 29.36 -1.51 -2.43
C ILE A 268 28.46 -0.88 -3.51
N PRO A 269 28.78 -1.05 -4.81
CA PRO A 269 27.88 -0.64 -5.88
C PRO A 269 26.51 -1.34 -5.73
N ALA A 270 25.43 -0.56 -5.74
CA ALA A 270 24.08 -1.08 -5.58
C ALA A 270 23.20 -0.64 -6.75
N MET A 271 22.50 -1.61 -7.33
CA MET A 271 21.59 -1.45 -8.47
C MET A 271 20.20 -1.90 -8.06
N ILE A 272 19.21 -1.02 -8.19
CA ILE A 272 17.80 -1.36 -8.02
C ILE A 272 17.30 -1.87 -9.37
N LEU A 273 16.84 -3.12 -9.41
CA LEU A 273 16.26 -3.70 -10.62
C LEU A 273 14.83 -3.22 -10.83
N SER A 274 14.02 -3.26 -9.78
CA SER A 274 12.65 -2.76 -9.77
C SER A 274 12.11 -2.77 -8.33
N ASP A 275 11.12 -1.95 -8.07
CA ASP A 275 10.28 -1.92 -6.86
C ASP A 275 8.88 -2.51 -7.09
N ALA A 276 8.63 -3.03 -8.31
CA ALA A 276 7.32 -3.44 -8.79
C ALA A 276 7.34 -4.83 -9.44
N ILE A 277 8.10 -5.77 -8.87
CA ILE A 277 8.20 -7.13 -9.40
C ILE A 277 6.98 -7.93 -8.94
N GLU A 278 6.23 -8.45 -9.89
CA GLU A 278 5.07 -9.31 -9.66
C GLU A 278 5.25 -10.65 -10.39
N GLY A 279 4.52 -11.68 -9.96
CA GLY A 279 4.51 -13.00 -10.57
C GLY A 279 4.87 -14.11 -9.61
N GLU A 280 5.01 -15.32 -10.12
CA GLU A 280 5.33 -16.52 -9.33
C GLU A 280 6.76 -16.43 -8.77
N ALA A 281 6.90 -16.57 -7.45
CA ALA A 281 8.16 -16.37 -6.74
C ALA A 281 9.31 -17.23 -7.31
N ALA A 282 9.02 -18.50 -7.66
CA ALA A 282 10.00 -19.40 -8.25
C ALA A 282 10.48 -18.94 -9.64
N ASP A 283 9.58 -18.39 -10.48
CA ASP A 283 9.95 -17.93 -11.83
C ASP A 283 10.78 -16.63 -11.77
N ILE A 284 10.39 -15.73 -10.86
CA ILE A 284 11.16 -14.52 -10.59
C ILE A 284 12.56 -14.86 -10.04
N ALA A 285 12.67 -15.87 -9.18
CA ALA A 285 13.96 -16.36 -8.68
C ALA A 285 14.88 -16.89 -9.81
N ARG A 286 14.31 -17.65 -10.76
CA ARG A 286 15.06 -18.14 -11.94
C ARG A 286 15.62 -17.00 -12.77
N MET A 287 14.85 -15.95 -12.97
CA MET A 287 15.30 -14.74 -13.66
C MET A 287 16.46 -14.07 -12.92
N HIS A 288 16.33 -13.91 -11.58
CA HIS A 288 17.41 -13.35 -10.76
C HIS A 288 18.67 -14.23 -10.78
N ALA A 289 18.54 -15.56 -10.74
CA ALA A 289 19.66 -16.49 -10.89
C ALA A 289 20.38 -16.32 -12.23
N ALA A 290 19.63 -16.16 -13.33
CA ALA A 290 20.22 -15.94 -14.66
C ALA A 290 21.01 -14.63 -14.72
N ILE A 291 20.50 -13.53 -14.14
CA ILE A 291 21.21 -12.24 -14.05
C ILE A 291 22.47 -12.40 -13.18
N ALA A 292 22.35 -13.01 -12.01
CA ALA A 292 23.47 -13.21 -11.08
C ALA A 292 24.59 -14.04 -11.73
N ARG A 293 24.23 -15.11 -12.46
CA ARG A 293 25.18 -15.95 -13.21
C ARG A 293 25.92 -15.17 -14.30
N GLU A 294 25.19 -14.33 -15.05
CA GLU A 294 25.77 -13.48 -16.09
C GLU A 294 26.76 -12.46 -15.52
N ILE A 295 26.44 -11.88 -14.36
CA ILE A 295 27.36 -11.00 -13.64
C ILE A 295 28.58 -11.77 -13.14
N ALA A 296 28.38 -12.90 -12.46
CA ALA A 296 29.45 -13.67 -11.87
C ALA A 296 30.48 -14.16 -12.91
N LEU A 297 30.01 -14.59 -14.09
CA LEU A 297 30.84 -15.18 -15.13
C LEU A 297 31.41 -14.17 -16.12
N ARG A 298 30.67 -13.06 -16.40
CA ARG A 298 30.98 -12.19 -17.55
C ARG A 298 30.97 -10.70 -17.25
N ASP A 299 30.74 -10.28 -15.98
CA ASP A 299 30.61 -8.87 -15.59
C ASP A 299 29.53 -8.10 -16.41
N ARG A 300 28.42 -8.76 -16.73
CA ARG A 300 27.29 -8.21 -17.50
C ARG A 300 25.95 -8.44 -16.80
N PRO A 301 25.01 -7.51 -16.81
CA PRO A 301 25.10 -6.12 -17.28
C PRO A 301 25.88 -5.22 -16.34
N PHE A 302 26.24 -5.69 -15.14
CA PHE A 302 26.97 -4.94 -14.13
C PHE A 302 28.31 -5.64 -13.80
N ARG A 303 29.28 -4.83 -13.40
CA ARG A 303 30.56 -5.36 -12.92
C ARG A 303 30.49 -5.76 -11.46
N LYS A 304 31.08 -6.89 -11.10
CA LYS A 304 31.25 -7.32 -9.71
C LYS A 304 32.37 -6.58 -8.98
N PRO A 305 32.30 -6.39 -7.65
CA PRO A 305 31.16 -6.75 -6.81
C PRO A 305 29.99 -5.80 -7.02
N VAL A 306 28.76 -6.32 -6.96
CA VAL A 306 27.54 -5.52 -7.07
C VAL A 306 26.45 -6.12 -6.20
N LEU A 307 25.67 -5.26 -5.56
CA LEU A 307 24.42 -5.61 -4.90
C LEU A 307 23.24 -5.35 -5.85
N LEU A 308 22.41 -6.34 -6.07
CA LEU A 308 21.12 -6.19 -6.74
C LEU A 308 20.04 -6.07 -5.70
N LEU A 309 19.19 -5.08 -5.83
CA LEU A 309 18.05 -4.84 -4.96
C LEU A 309 16.76 -4.96 -5.78
N SER A 310 15.79 -5.66 -5.24
CA SER A 310 14.49 -5.87 -5.86
C SER A 310 13.39 -5.76 -4.81
N GLY A 311 12.26 -5.19 -5.18
CA GLY A 311 11.04 -5.15 -4.39
C GLY A 311 9.83 -5.46 -5.26
N GLY A 312 8.71 -5.76 -4.63
CA GLY A 312 7.46 -6.08 -5.30
C GLY A 312 6.61 -7.05 -4.48
N GLU A 313 5.61 -7.62 -5.12
CA GLU A 313 4.63 -8.52 -4.51
C GLU A 313 4.54 -9.81 -5.33
N THR A 314 5.37 -10.82 -4.99
CA THR A 314 5.32 -12.12 -5.66
C THR A 314 4.22 -13.01 -5.08
N THR A 315 3.82 -14.03 -5.84
CA THR A 315 2.81 -15.02 -5.46
C THR A 315 3.41 -16.42 -5.38
N VAL A 316 2.73 -17.32 -4.69
CA VAL A 316 3.05 -18.74 -4.66
C VAL A 316 1.81 -19.56 -4.98
N THR A 317 1.85 -20.35 -6.03
CA THR A 317 0.80 -21.33 -6.34
C THR A 317 0.95 -22.54 -5.44
N LEU A 318 0.05 -22.70 -4.48
CA LEU A 318 0.07 -23.84 -3.55
C LEU A 318 -0.23 -25.15 -4.28
N LYS A 319 0.73 -26.10 -4.26
CA LYS A 319 0.61 -27.43 -4.87
C LYS A 319 0.58 -28.56 -3.84
N GLY A 320 0.76 -28.26 -2.57
CA GLY A 320 0.85 -29.23 -1.47
C GLY A 320 0.49 -28.58 -0.13
N ASN A 321 0.82 -29.30 0.95
CA ASN A 321 0.56 -28.88 2.33
C ASN A 321 1.85 -28.39 3.04
N GLY A 322 2.85 -27.94 2.27
CA GLY A 322 4.11 -27.40 2.81
C GLY A 322 3.88 -26.11 3.56
N ARG A 323 4.80 -25.80 4.48
CA ARG A 323 4.86 -24.53 5.21
C ARG A 323 5.89 -23.62 4.56
N GLY A 324 5.68 -22.33 4.60
CA GLY A 324 6.56 -21.32 4.03
C GLY A 324 5.79 -20.16 3.45
N GLY A 325 6.50 -19.32 2.71
CA GLY A 325 5.96 -18.17 2.04
C GLY A 325 6.72 -17.81 0.77
N ARG A 326 6.42 -16.67 0.20
CA ARG A 326 6.98 -16.20 -1.09
C ARG A 326 8.48 -15.94 -1.04
N ASN A 327 9.01 -15.46 0.09
CA ASN A 327 10.44 -15.16 0.23
C ASN A 327 11.27 -16.46 0.35
N THR A 328 10.80 -17.40 1.13
CA THR A 328 11.45 -18.72 1.26
C THR A 328 11.34 -19.53 -0.03
N GLU A 329 10.21 -19.47 -0.75
CA GLU A 329 10.07 -20.08 -2.09
C GLU A 329 11.02 -19.45 -3.11
N PHE A 330 11.10 -18.11 -3.13
CA PHE A 330 12.05 -17.40 -3.98
C PHE A 330 13.49 -17.86 -3.73
N LEU A 331 13.93 -17.89 -2.46
CA LEU A 331 15.30 -18.25 -2.13
C LEU A 331 15.61 -19.73 -2.40
N LEU A 332 14.66 -20.62 -2.16
CA LEU A 332 14.83 -22.03 -2.49
C LEU A 332 15.03 -22.21 -4.01
N ALA A 333 14.20 -21.59 -4.81
CA ALA A 333 14.33 -21.64 -6.26
C ALA A 333 15.65 -20.99 -6.75
N LEU A 334 16.04 -19.86 -6.15
CA LEU A 334 17.32 -19.20 -6.43
C LEU A 334 18.52 -20.14 -6.12
N ALA A 335 18.50 -20.78 -4.96
CA ALA A 335 19.56 -21.69 -4.54
C ALA A 335 19.68 -22.92 -5.47
N ILE A 336 18.54 -23.49 -5.87
CA ILE A 336 18.51 -24.62 -6.83
C ILE A 336 19.10 -24.19 -8.16
N GLU A 337 18.71 -23.05 -8.70
CA GLU A 337 19.20 -22.57 -10.00
C GLU A 337 20.69 -22.16 -9.98
N LEU A 338 21.19 -21.66 -8.86
CA LEU A 338 22.61 -21.30 -8.73
C LEU A 338 23.51 -22.49 -8.47
N ASP A 339 22.97 -23.61 -7.97
CA ASP A 339 23.68 -24.88 -7.72
C ASP A 339 25.04 -24.70 -7.02
N GLY A 340 25.04 -23.95 -5.92
CA GLY A 340 26.25 -23.68 -5.14
C GLY A 340 27.27 -22.77 -5.79
N MET A 341 26.90 -21.94 -6.75
CA MET A 341 27.80 -20.98 -7.43
C MET A 341 28.53 -20.10 -6.41
N ALA A 342 29.84 -20.18 -6.38
CA ALA A 342 30.69 -19.43 -5.46
C ALA A 342 30.60 -17.90 -5.71
N GLY A 343 30.58 -17.12 -4.63
CA GLY A 343 30.59 -15.65 -4.69
C GLY A 343 29.25 -15.02 -5.01
N VAL A 344 28.16 -15.80 -5.06
CA VAL A 344 26.78 -15.32 -5.15
C VAL A 344 26.06 -15.62 -3.85
N TYR A 345 25.37 -14.63 -3.31
CA TYR A 345 24.60 -14.72 -2.07
C TYR A 345 23.20 -14.16 -2.32
N GLY A 346 22.20 -14.72 -1.64
CA GLY A 346 20.81 -14.30 -1.74
C GLY A 346 20.20 -14.03 -0.39
N PHE A 347 19.32 -13.04 -0.33
CA PHE A 347 18.49 -12.71 0.82
C PHE A 347 17.12 -12.27 0.32
N ALA A 348 16.06 -12.75 0.96
CA ALA A 348 14.71 -12.26 0.73
C ALA A 348 13.95 -12.23 2.04
N ALA A 349 13.21 -11.14 2.28
CA ALA A 349 12.41 -10.99 3.49
C ALA A 349 11.23 -10.05 3.27
N ASP A 350 10.15 -10.29 4.01
CA ASP A 350 9.00 -9.41 4.08
C ASP A 350 9.21 -8.32 5.14
N THR A 351 8.81 -7.11 4.82
CA THR A 351 8.99 -5.95 5.70
C THR A 351 8.05 -5.93 6.90
N ASP A 352 6.98 -6.75 6.89
CA ASP A 352 6.07 -6.91 8.03
C ASP A 352 6.50 -8.04 9.00
N GLY A 353 7.57 -8.76 8.67
CA GLY A 353 8.15 -9.80 9.52
C GLY A 353 7.52 -11.18 9.37
N ILE A 354 6.59 -11.37 8.41
CA ILE A 354 5.84 -12.62 8.20
C ILE A 354 6.01 -13.09 6.76
N ASP A 355 6.49 -14.32 6.57
CA ASP A 355 6.57 -14.95 5.24
C ASP A 355 5.50 -16.06 5.10
N GLY A 356 4.36 -15.69 4.53
CA GLY A 356 3.25 -16.61 4.30
C GLY A 356 2.65 -17.14 5.59
N SER A 357 2.86 -18.44 5.89
CA SER A 357 2.36 -19.11 7.10
C SER A 357 3.34 -19.08 8.28
N GLU A 358 4.53 -18.52 8.09
CA GLU A 358 5.62 -18.61 9.06
C GLU A 358 5.86 -17.28 9.78
N SER A 359 6.33 -17.36 11.02
CA SER A 359 6.65 -16.20 11.87
C SER A 359 8.08 -15.68 11.67
N ASN A 360 8.69 -15.98 10.54
CA ASN A 360 9.96 -15.40 10.10
C ASN A 360 9.73 -14.47 8.91
N ALA A 361 10.56 -13.43 8.76
CA ALA A 361 10.43 -12.50 7.65
C ALA A 361 10.81 -13.12 6.29
N GLY A 362 11.69 -14.10 6.30
CA GLY A 362 12.28 -14.72 5.12
C GLY A 362 13.52 -15.51 5.45
N ALA A 363 14.51 -15.55 4.55
CA ALA A 363 15.74 -16.32 4.73
C ALA A 363 16.96 -15.68 4.02
N PHE A 364 18.12 -16.32 4.25
CA PHE A 364 19.42 -15.99 3.64
C PHE A 364 20.03 -17.27 3.04
#